data_0ca31754754b5eeb1075a6d807c44027
#
_entry.id   0ca31754754b5eeb1075a6d807c44027
#
_cell.length_a   1.000
_cell.length_b   1.000
_cell.length_c   1.000
_cell.angle_alpha   90.00
_cell.angle_beta   90.00
_cell.angle_gamma   90.00
#
_symmetry.space_group_name_H-M   'P 1'
#
loop_
_entity.id
_entity.type
_entity.pdbx_description
1 polymer ?
#
loop_
_entity_poly.entity_id
_entity_poly.type
_entity_poly.pdbx_seq_one_letter_code
_entity_poly.pdbx_strand_id
1 'polypeptide(L)'
;MPFRIVGYDGAAYRSQLQQERKRMLPVVTIVLYFGTDRHWNSRKKIKELMEIPRCLDTYVNDYQMHVFEVAWLTEEQISHFRSDFKVVANFFVQKRKNKDYIPDD
;
A
#
# COMPACT_ATOMS: atom_id res chain seq x y z
N MET A 1 8.08 -11.34 2.84
CA MET A 1 6.85 -10.72 2.29
C MET A 1 7.00 -9.21 2.02
N PRO A 2 7.55 -8.37 2.92
CA PRO A 2 7.67 -6.93 2.64
C PRO A 2 8.47 -6.60 1.38
N PHE A 3 9.52 -7.35 1.06
CA PHE A 3 10.29 -7.12 -0.17
C PHE A 3 9.47 -7.37 -1.42
N ARG A 4 8.56 -8.32 -1.39
CA ARG A 4 7.66 -8.57 -2.53
C ARG A 4 6.74 -7.38 -2.78
N ILE A 5 6.26 -6.76 -1.69
CA ILE A 5 5.38 -5.59 -1.80
C ILE A 5 6.12 -4.42 -2.45
N VAL A 6 7.38 -4.18 -2.07
CA VAL A 6 8.21 -3.16 -2.71
C VAL A 6 8.33 -3.43 -4.20
N GLY A 7 8.58 -4.69 -4.57
CA GLY A 7 8.68 -5.08 -5.99
C GLY A 7 7.39 -4.85 -6.75
N TYR A 8 6.25 -5.20 -6.19
CA TYR A 8 4.95 -5.00 -6.84
C TYR A 8 4.64 -3.52 -7.00
N ASP A 9 4.88 -2.71 -5.97
CA ASP A 9 4.64 -1.28 -6.03
C ASP A 9 5.56 -0.62 -7.05
N GLY A 10 6.84 -1.02 -7.07
CA GLY A 10 7.81 -0.52 -8.05
C GLY A 10 7.41 -0.86 -9.48
N ALA A 11 6.94 -2.09 -9.73
CA ALA A 11 6.47 -2.51 -11.05
C ALA A 11 5.24 -1.70 -11.48
N ALA A 12 4.33 -1.41 -10.55
CA ALA A 12 3.14 -0.60 -10.83
C ALA A 12 3.53 0.84 -11.18
N TYR A 13 4.50 1.42 -10.49
CA TYR A 13 5.00 2.76 -10.82
C TYR A 13 5.71 2.76 -12.18
N ARG A 14 6.50 1.74 -12.47
CA ARG A 14 7.16 1.60 -13.77
C ARG A 14 6.15 1.54 -14.90
N SER A 15 5.07 0.79 -14.70
CA SER A 15 3.99 0.68 -15.68
C SER A 15 3.37 2.05 -15.96
N GLN A 16 3.17 2.87 -14.93
CA GLN A 16 2.63 4.22 -15.10
C GLN A 16 3.57 5.10 -15.90
N LEU A 17 4.89 4.99 -15.68
CA LEU A 17 5.87 5.76 -16.44
C LEU A 17 5.81 5.45 -17.94
N GLN A 18 5.51 4.21 -18.29
CA GLN A 18 5.38 3.80 -19.69
C GLN A 18 4.11 4.33 -20.35
N GLN A 19 3.13 4.79 -19.57
CA GLN A 19 1.86 5.32 -20.08
C GLN A 19 1.91 6.81 -20.36
N GLU A 20 3.06 7.45 -20.23
CA GLU A 20 3.24 8.88 -20.51
C GLU A 20 2.27 9.78 -19.73
N ARG A 21 2.03 9.45 -18.48
CA ARG A 21 1.15 10.25 -17.64
C ARG A 21 1.83 11.53 -17.18
N LYS A 22 1.07 12.61 -17.10
CA LYS A 22 1.58 13.88 -16.56
C LYS A 22 1.83 13.78 -15.05
N ARG A 23 1.04 12.99 -14.34
CA ARG A 23 1.15 12.80 -12.89
C ARG A 23 1.05 11.33 -12.56
N MET A 24 1.84 10.93 -11.57
CA MET A 24 1.82 9.56 -11.08
C MET A 24 0.66 9.37 -10.10
N LEU A 25 -0.01 8.23 -10.20
CA LEU A 25 -1.01 7.83 -9.23
C LEU A 25 -0.32 7.09 -8.08
N PRO A 26 -0.73 7.33 -6.83
CA PRO A 26 -0.15 6.58 -5.72
C PRO A 26 -0.53 5.11 -5.81
N VAL A 27 0.42 4.26 -5.42
CA VAL A 27 0.22 2.81 -5.35
C VAL A 27 0.19 2.43 -3.88
N VAL A 28 -0.88 1.76 -3.47
CA VAL A 28 -1.04 1.27 -2.09
C VAL A 28 -1.34 -0.22 -2.15
N THR A 29 -0.54 -0.99 -1.45
CA THR A 29 -0.78 -2.43 -1.31
C THR A 29 -1.20 -2.73 0.12
N ILE A 30 -2.35 -3.38 0.25
CA ILE A 30 -2.93 -3.74 1.54
C ILE A 30 -2.96 -5.25 1.64
N VAL A 31 -2.48 -5.76 2.77
CA VAL A 31 -2.53 -7.19 3.08
C VAL A 31 -3.66 -7.42 4.08
N LEU A 32 -4.59 -8.30 3.74
CA LEU A 32 -5.67 -8.68 4.64
C LEU A 32 -5.31 -10.01 5.31
N TYR A 33 -5.21 -9.99 6.62
CA TYR A 33 -4.90 -11.17 7.41
C TYR A 33 -6.18 -11.66 8.09
N PHE A 34 -6.56 -12.90 7.79
CA PHE A 34 -7.81 -13.51 8.29
C PHE A 34 -7.60 -14.46 9.45
N GLY A 35 -6.39 -14.60 9.96
CA GLY A 35 -6.12 -15.47 11.09
C GLY A 35 -6.92 -15.05 12.32
N THR A 36 -7.44 -16.01 13.08
CA THR A 36 -8.25 -15.76 14.27
C THR A 36 -7.59 -16.22 15.56
N ASP A 37 -6.64 -17.17 15.46
CA ASP A 37 -6.01 -17.77 16.63
C ASP A 37 -4.87 -16.93 17.17
N ARG A 38 -4.18 -16.17 16.30
CA ARG A 38 -3.06 -15.33 16.68
C ARG A 38 -2.92 -14.17 15.71
N HIS A 39 -2.29 -13.12 16.21
CA HIS A 39 -2.03 -11.92 15.44
C HIS A 39 -0.97 -12.15 14.36
N TRP A 40 -0.87 -11.21 13.43
CA TRP A 40 0.21 -11.17 12.45
C TRP A 40 1.56 -11.08 13.17
N ASN A 41 2.42 -12.03 12.93
CA ASN A 41 3.71 -12.12 13.62
C ASN A 41 4.92 -11.92 12.71
N SER A 42 4.70 -11.77 11.41
CA SER A 42 5.79 -11.52 10.47
C SER A 42 6.18 -10.05 10.45
N ARG A 43 7.42 -9.78 10.03
CA ARG A 43 7.92 -8.42 9.93
C ARG A 43 7.14 -7.63 8.89
N LYS A 44 6.90 -6.35 9.16
CA LYS A 44 6.14 -5.45 8.29
C LYS A 44 7.03 -4.43 7.59
N LYS A 45 8.24 -4.21 8.07
CA LYS A 45 9.18 -3.22 7.54
C LYS A 45 10.40 -3.90 6.95
N ILE A 46 10.85 -3.45 5.79
CA ILE A 46 12.00 -4.08 5.13
C ILE A 46 13.30 -3.88 5.90
N LYS A 47 13.47 -2.76 6.60
CA LYS A 47 14.68 -2.52 7.39
C LYS A 47 14.85 -3.55 8.50
N GLU A 48 13.77 -4.10 9.02
CA GLU A 48 13.83 -5.15 10.05
C GLU A 48 14.39 -6.46 9.51
N LEU A 49 14.44 -6.64 8.19
CA LEU A 49 14.96 -7.83 7.52
C LEU A 49 16.34 -7.61 6.92
N MET A 50 16.93 -6.45 7.11
CA MET A 50 18.23 -6.09 6.54
C MET A 50 19.30 -6.03 7.61
N GLU A 51 20.53 -6.39 7.22
CA GLU A 51 21.73 -6.12 8.00
C GLU A 51 22.28 -4.79 7.51
N ILE A 52 22.07 -3.73 8.28
CA ILE A 52 22.47 -2.38 7.87
C ILE A 52 23.65 -1.92 8.75
N PRO A 53 24.81 -1.62 8.14
CA PRO A 53 25.90 -0.97 8.88
C PRO A 53 25.39 0.33 9.53
N ARG A 54 25.81 0.56 10.78
CA ARG A 54 25.31 1.69 11.55
C ARG A 54 25.47 3.04 10.83
N CYS A 55 26.56 3.21 10.12
CA CYS A 55 26.83 4.46 9.39
C CYS A 55 25.91 4.66 8.17
N LEU A 56 25.23 3.63 7.68
CA LEU A 56 24.36 3.70 6.52
C LEU A 56 22.88 3.73 6.89
N ASP A 57 22.54 3.56 8.16
CA ASP A 57 21.13 3.40 8.57
C ASP A 57 20.26 4.59 8.14
N THR A 58 20.76 5.81 8.25
CA THR A 58 20.01 7.01 7.88
C THR A 58 19.80 7.15 6.37
N TYR A 59 20.60 6.46 5.56
CA TYR A 59 20.51 6.54 4.10
C TYR A 59 19.67 5.43 3.48
N VAL A 60 19.34 4.40 4.24
CA VAL A 60 18.53 3.29 3.76
C VAL A 60 17.07 3.62 3.95
N ASN A 61 16.31 3.64 2.86
CA ASN A 61 14.87 3.87 2.92
C ASN A 61 14.16 2.65 3.52
N ASP A 62 13.22 2.92 4.39
CA ASP A 62 12.35 1.88 4.90
C ASP A 62 11.09 1.80 4.03
N TYR A 63 10.43 0.65 4.07
CA TYR A 63 9.18 0.44 3.39
C TYR A 63 8.30 -0.43 4.27
N GLN A 64 7.15 0.10 4.63
CA GLN A 64 6.24 -0.58 5.55
C GLN A 64 5.10 -1.25 4.79
N MET A 65 4.86 -2.51 5.13
CA MET A 65 3.70 -3.24 4.65
C MET A 65 2.49 -2.92 5.52
N HIS A 66 1.37 -2.62 4.88
CA HIS A 66 0.13 -2.31 5.58
C HIS A 66 -0.70 -3.57 5.72
N VAL A 67 -0.82 -4.07 6.95
CA VAL A 67 -1.54 -5.30 7.26
C VAL A 67 -2.77 -4.96 8.08
N PHE A 68 -3.92 -5.42 7.63
CA PHE A 68 -5.17 -5.31 8.39
C PHE A 68 -5.53 -6.69 8.94
N GLU A 69 -5.54 -6.81 10.25
CA GLU A 69 -5.93 -8.03 10.95
C GLU A 69 -7.44 -8.04 11.10
N VAL A 70 -8.13 -8.61 10.12
CA VAL A 70 -9.58 -8.50 9.98
C VAL A 70 -10.33 -8.97 11.23
N ALA A 71 -9.87 -10.04 11.87
CA ALA A 71 -10.52 -10.60 13.04
C ALA A 71 -10.44 -9.70 14.29
N TRP A 72 -9.50 -8.75 14.30
CA TRP A 72 -9.28 -7.87 15.46
C TRP A 72 -9.57 -6.39 15.18
N LEU A 73 -10.22 -6.08 14.06
CA LEU A 73 -10.58 -4.70 13.76
C LEU A 73 -11.69 -4.22 14.69
N THR A 74 -11.53 -3.02 15.21
CA THR A 74 -12.59 -2.36 15.97
C THR A 74 -13.66 -1.82 15.01
N GLU A 75 -14.86 -1.49 15.54
CA GLU A 75 -15.91 -0.89 14.73
C GLU A 75 -15.47 0.42 14.11
N GLU A 76 -14.71 1.23 14.84
CA GLU A 76 -14.16 2.48 14.32
C GLU A 76 -13.20 2.23 13.17
N GLN A 77 -12.31 1.25 13.31
CA GLN A 77 -11.36 0.89 12.24
C GLN A 77 -12.09 0.36 11.00
N ILE A 78 -13.13 -0.44 11.20
CA ILE A 78 -13.95 -0.96 10.09
C ILE A 78 -14.63 0.21 9.37
N SER A 79 -15.17 1.17 10.11
CA SER A 79 -15.82 2.34 9.53
C SER A 79 -14.83 3.17 8.69
N HIS A 80 -13.64 3.42 9.21
CA HIS A 80 -12.58 4.12 8.47
C HIS A 80 -12.18 3.36 7.21
N PHE A 81 -11.98 2.07 7.32
CA PHE A 81 -11.61 1.24 6.18
C PHE A 81 -12.69 1.29 5.08
N ARG A 82 -13.96 1.22 5.47
CA ARG A 82 -15.06 1.31 4.51
C ARG A 82 -15.11 2.67 3.82
N SER A 83 -14.89 3.75 4.58
CA SER A 83 -14.87 5.09 4.04
C SER A 83 -13.75 5.26 3.01
N ASP A 84 -12.55 4.82 3.34
CA ASP A 84 -11.39 4.91 2.45
C ASP A 84 -11.60 4.06 1.21
N PHE A 85 -12.12 2.85 1.37
CA PHE A 85 -12.40 1.97 0.24
C PHE A 85 -13.46 2.57 -0.68
N LYS A 86 -14.48 3.22 -0.10
CA LYS A 86 -15.52 3.90 -0.87
C LYS A 86 -14.92 5.02 -1.73
N VAL A 87 -14.00 5.79 -1.17
CA VAL A 87 -13.31 6.86 -1.90
C VAL A 87 -12.53 6.28 -3.07
N VAL A 88 -11.78 5.20 -2.84
CA VAL A 88 -11.01 4.52 -3.88
C VAL A 88 -11.93 3.97 -4.96
N ALA A 89 -13.02 3.31 -4.57
CA ALA A 89 -13.97 2.74 -5.52
C ALA A 89 -14.60 3.83 -6.38
N ASN A 90 -14.99 4.94 -5.76
CA ASN A 90 -15.56 6.07 -6.47
C ASN A 90 -14.57 6.67 -7.47
N PHE A 91 -13.30 6.78 -7.09
CA PHE A 91 -12.23 7.22 -7.98
C PHE A 91 -12.15 6.35 -9.23
N PHE A 92 -12.17 5.02 -9.07
CA PHE A 92 -12.11 4.10 -10.20
C PHE A 92 -13.35 4.20 -11.10
N VAL A 93 -14.53 4.42 -10.53
CA VAL A 93 -15.75 4.63 -11.30
C VAL A 93 -15.64 5.89 -12.16
N GLN A 94 -15.18 6.99 -11.59
CA GLN A 94 -14.99 8.24 -12.32
C GLN A 94 -13.96 8.08 -13.45
N LYS A 95 -12.86 7.39 -13.17
CA LYS A 95 -11.82 7.14 -14.15
C LYS A 95 -12.35 6.30 -15.32
N ARG A 96 -13.23 5.34 -15.06
CA ARG A 96 -13.82 4.50 -16.10
C ARG A 96 -14.77 5.30 -17.00
N LYS A 97 -15.55 6.22 -16.42
CA LYS A 97 -16.48 7.06 -17.16
C LYS A 97 -15.78 8.11 -18.01
N ASN A 98 -14.62 8.57 -17.56
CA ASN A 98 -13.85 9.61 -18.23
C ASN A 98 -12.39 9.17 -18.32
N LYS A 99 -11.97 8.72 -19.53
CA LYS A 99 -10.62 8.19 -19.76
C LYS A 99 -9.54 9.22 -19.47
N ASP A 100 -9.85 10.49 -19.55
CA ASP A 100 -8.89 11.57 -19.33
C ASP A 100 -8.96 12.14 -17.92
N TYR A 101 -9.73 11.50 -17.03
CA TYR A 101 -9.89 11.97 -15.68
C TYR A 101 -8.58 11.88 -14.92
N ILE A 102 -8.13 13.02 -14.42
CA ILE A 102 -6.96 13.12 -13.54
C ILE A 102 -7.45 13.77 -12.25
N PRO A 103 -7.29 13.10 -11.09
CA PRO A 103 -7.75 13.69 -9.83
C PRO A 103 -6.94 14.93 -9.48
N ASP A 104 -7.62 15.94 -8.98
CA ASP A 104 -6.97 17.11 -8.41
C ASP A 104 -6.42 16.74 -7.03
N ASP A 105 -5.19 17.12 -6.76
CA ASP A 105 -4.57 16.87 -5.47
C ASP A 105 -5.02 17.87 -4.42
#